data_8d574bcece23b5c0fe420e04b6a35e1a
#
_entry.id   8d574bcece23b5c0fe420e04b6a35e1a
#
_cell.length_a   1.000
_cell.length_b   1.000
_cell.length_c   1.000
_cell.angle_alpha   90.00
_cell.angle_beta   90.00
_cell.angle_gamma   90.00
#
_symmetry.space_group_name_H-M   'P 1'
#
loop_
_entity.id
_entity.type
_entity.pdbx_description
1 polymer ?
#
loop_
_entity_poly.entity_id
_entity_poly.type
_entity_poly.pdbx_seq_one_letter_code
_entity_poly.pdbx_strand_id
1 'polypeptide(L)'
;CSSDLVLTTLRASSLYTARQHSYLLYPDRRLPAFMERNMIPDAFVNSSSLASRLIAAGDTSLLETDEAGQTYFAGHFNNTAAVADTLTQLANAGYRQEVDLEREAIESLFSDLFDCANFTGRSGGMYAFEGLGSIYWHMVSKLLLAVMETVKRAEQSGAPADVMGGLKRVYYDVREGIGFNKAPDVYGAFPTDPYSHTPGFSGARQPGMTGQVKEEVLTRLLELGVTVDHAQVTFNPTMLRASEFLQNDEDLHYFDTAGAPQFLTLSRGQLGFTYCQVPVVMAFASQPSIRIQWVDGTDVLLEGSTLSVEQSEALFKKTGVIKRLDVCVNEVIE
;
A
#
# COMPACT_ATOMS: atom_id res chain seq x y z
N CYS A 1 12.63 -22.36 -16.06
CA CYS A 1 11.20 -22.12 -16.29
C CYS A 1 10.97 -20.73 -16.85
N SER A 2 9.99 -20.52 -17.74
CA SER A 2 9.74 -19.20 -18.37
C SER A 2 9.42 -18.11 -17.34
N SER A 3 8.80 -18.44 -16.23
CA SER A 3 8.46 -17.46 -15.16
C SER A 3 9.69 -16.92 -14.44
N ASP A 4 10.68 -17.75 -14.15
CA ASP A 4 11.94 -17.33 -13.52
C ASP A 4 12.71 -16.38 -14.47
N LEU A 5 12.77 -16.68 -15.75
CA LEU A 5 13.39 -15.83 -16.75
C LEU A 5 12.69 -14.47 -16.87
N VAL A 6 11.35 -14.44 -16.86
CA VAL A 6 10.57 -13.20 -16.92
C VAL A 6 10.86 -12.32 -15.69
N LEU A 7 10.84 -12.89 -14.49
CA LEU A 7 11.10 -12.16 -13.25
C LEU A 7 12.54 -11.63 -13.18
N THR A 8 13.52 -12.44 -13.57
CA THR A 8 14.93 -12.01 -13.66
C THR A 8 15.11 -10.89 -14.69
N THR A 9 14.46 -11.00 -15.84
CA THR A 9 14.49 -9.96 -16.89
C THR A 9 13.83 -8.67 -16.42
N LEU A 10 12.70 -8.77 -15.71
CA LEU A 10 12.02 -7.61 -15.11
C LEU A 10 12.94 -6.90 -14.09
N ARG A 11 13.63 -7.66 -13.23
CA ARG A 11 14.60 -7.13 -12.27
C ARG A 11 15.77 -6.41 -12.93
N ALA A 12 16.22 -6.86 -14.09
CA ALA A 12 17.30 -6.27 -14.87
C ALA A 12 16.83 -5.12 -15.79
N SER A 13 15.53 -4.84 -15.88
CA SER A 13 14.97 -3.83 -16.78
C SER A 13 15.04 -2.41 -16.21
N SER A 14 14.80 -1.41 -17.07
CA SER A 14 14.65 -0.01 -16.68
C SER A 14 13.40 0.28 -15.81
N LEU A 15 12.53 -0.71 -15.62
CA LEU A 15 11.37 -0.59 -14.72
C LEU A 15 11.75 -0.87 -13.26
N TYR A 16 12.91 -1.47 -12.98
CA TYR A 16 13.38 -1.62 -11.60
C TYR A 16 14.14 -0.39 -11.14
N THR A 17 13.77 0.14 -9.97
CA THR A 17 14.49 1.23 -9.31
C THR A 17 15.15 0.77 -8.01
N ALA A 18 16.49 0.79 -7.98
CA ALA A 18 17.26 0.40 -6.80
C ALA A 18 17.02 1.34 -5.60
N ARG A 19 16.77 2.63 -5.85
CA ARG A 19 16.48 3.62 -4.81
C ARG A 19 15.25 3.24 -3.99
N GLN A 20 14.24 2.69 -4.67
CA GLN A 20 12.98 2.31 -4.06
C GLN A 20 12.90 0.80 -3.79
N HIS A 21 13.89 0.03 -4.23
CA HIS A 21 13.86 -1.44 -4.19
C HIS A 21 12.53 -1.98 -4.73
N SER A 22 12.06 -1.43 -5.85
CA SER A 22 10.73 -1.72 -6.39
C SER A 22 10.65 -1.45 -7.89
N TYR A 23 9.46 -1.55 -8.45
CA TYR A 23 9.21 -1.47 -9.88
C TYR A 23 8.36 -0.26 -10.24
N LEU A 24 8.76 0.42 -11.29
CA LEU A 24 8.02 1.53 -11.91
C LEU A 24 6.95 0.97 -12.85
N LEU A 25 5.84 1.65 -12.98
CA LEU A 25 4.83 1.31 -13.98
C LEU A 25 5.29 1.66 -15.39
N TYR A 26 6.04 2.75 -15.50
CA TYR A 26 6.66 3.23 -16.74
C TYR A 26 8.13 3.58 -16.48
N PRO A 27 9.00 3.63 -17.52
CA PRO A 27 10.36 4.10 -17.38
C PRO A 27 10.40 5.48 -16.72
N ASP A 28 11.34 5.65 -15.79
CA ASP A 28 11.47 6.88 -15.00
C ASP A 28 11.66 8.11 -15.88
N ARG A 29 10.92 9.16 -15.58
CA ARG A 29 11.13 10.50 -16.11
C ARG A 29 11.49 11.40 -14.95
N ARG A 30 12.57 12.16 -15.09
CA ARG A 30 12.88 13.20 -14.12
C ARG A 30 11.80 14.26 -14.19
N LEU A 31 10.99 14.31 -13.15
CA LEU A 31 10.03 15.39 -12.92
C LEU A 31 10.60 16.28 -11.83
N PRO A 32 10.39 17.60 -11.91
CA PRO A 32 10.77 18.51 -10.83
C PRO A 32 10.04 18.14 -9.55
N ALA A 33 10.68 18.30 -8.40
CA ALA A 33 10.03 18.18 -7.11
C ALA A 33 8.89 19.21 -6.98
N PHE A 34 7.94 18.96 -6.05
CA PHE A 34 6.80 19.87 -5.87
C PHE A 34 7.23 21.35 -5.69
N MET A 35 8.19 21.60 -4.81
CA MET A 35 8.67 22.95 -4.54
C MET A 35 9.37 23.59 -5.75
N GLU A 36 10.12 22.80 -6.53
CA GLU A 36 10.72 23.28 -7.77
C GLU A 36 9.68 23.65 -8.82
N ARG A 37 8.60 22.86 -8.90
CA ARG A 37 7.51 23.09 -9.85
C ARG A 37 6.62 24.25 -9.43
N ASN A 38 6.38 24.41 -8.12
CA ASN A 38 5.54 25.45 -7.55
C ASN A 38 6.22 26.84 -7.52
N MET A 39 7.50 26.91 -7.86
CA MET A 39 8.26 28.16 -7.83
C MET A 39 7.75 29.16 -8.88
N ILE A 40 7.31 30.33 -8.43
CA ILE A 40 6.85 31.39 -9.31
C ILE A 40 8.08 32.18 -9.81
N PRO A 41 8.20 32.44 -11.13
CA PRO A 41 9.30 33.21 -11.66
C PRO A 41 9.33 34.63 -11.07
N ASP A 42 10.51 35.10 -10.65
CA ASP A 42 10.72 36.47 -10.09
C ASP A 42 10.21 37.55 -11.04
N ALA A 43 10.36 37.37 -12.35
CA ALA A 43 9.86 38.30 -13.34
C ALA A 43 8.35 38.50 -13.25
N PHE A 44 7.59 37.44 -12.95
CA PHE A 44 6.14 37.53 -12.73
C PHE A 44 5.84 38.25 -11.42
N VAL A 45 6.47 37.84 -10.32
CA VAL A 45 6.26 38.44 -8.99
C VAL A 45 6.53 39.96 -9.06
N ASN A 46 7.63 40.37 -9.70
CA ASN A 46 8.03 41.77 -9.82
C ASN A 46 7.11 42.61 -10.73
N SER A 47 6.41 41.99 -11.68
CA SER A 47 5.46 42.66 -12.57
C SER A 47 4.01 42.65 -12.07
N SER A 48 3.68 41.78 -11.12
CA SER A 48 2.35 41.65 -10.58
C SER A 48 2.08 42.64 -9.45
N SER A 49 1.09 43.49 -9.63
CA SER A 49 0.62 44.43 -8.61
C SER A 49 -0.11 43.68 -7.48
N LEU A 50 -0.85 42.61 -7.82
CA LEU A 50 -1.52 41.76 -6.85
C LEU A 50 -0.49 41.05 -5.95
N ALA A 51 0.53 40.41 -6.54
CA ALA A 51 1.57 39.74 -5.77
C ALA A 51 2.29 40.70 -4.81
N SER A 52 2.68 41.87 -5.31
CA SER A 52 3.32 42.88 -4.50
C SER A 52 2.48 43.36 -3.31
N ARG A 53 1.17 43.52 -3.50
CA ARG A 53 0.25 43.91 -2.42
C ARG A 53 0.01 42.82 -1.41
N LEU A 54 -0.13 41.59 -1.86
CA LEU A 54 -0.31 40.41 -0.96
C LEU A 54 0.92 40.19 -0.10
N ILE A 55 2.13 40.23 -0.69
CA ILE A 55 3.39 40.08 0.02
C ILE A 55 3.55 41.22 1.05
N ALA A 56 3.30 42.49 0.64
CA ALA A 56 3.38 43.61 1.55
C ALA A 56 2.36 43.58 2.70
N ALA A 57 1.21 42.94 2.47
CA ALA A 57 0.17 42.74 3.49
C ALA A 57 0.42 41.50 4.37
N GLY A 58 1.36 40.63 4.03
CA GLY A 58 1.55 39.33 4.68
C GLY A 58 0.38 38.39 4.45
N ASP A 59 -0.36 38.58 3.35
CA ASP A 59 -1.50 37.71 2.99
C ASP A 59 -1.00 36.49 2.20
N THR A 60 -1.08 35.32 2.82
CA THR A 60 -0.61 34.05 2.26
C THR A 60 -1.71 33.22 1.58
N SER A 61 -2.87 33.81 1.34
CA SER A 61 -4.02 33.08 0.76
C SER A 61 -3.78 32.60 -0.68
N LEU A 62 -2.98 33.33 -1.46
CA LEU A 62 -2.64 32.98 -2.85
C LEU A 62 -1.16 32.59 -3.01
N LEU A 63 -0.27 33.33 -2.34
CA LEU A 63 1.19 33.23 -2.50
C LEU A 63 1.86 33.10 -1.15
N GLU A 64 2.92 32.30 -1.08
CA GLU A 64 3.80 32.17 0.08
C GLU A 64 5.24 32.49 -0.33
N THR A 65 5.98 33.19 0.52
CA THR A 65 7.40 33.50 0.29
C THR A 65 8.23 32.84 1.38
N ASP A 66 9.28 32.11 1.01
CA ASP A 66 10.17 31.44 1.95
C ASP A 66 11.23 32.42 2.53
N GLU A 67 12.06 31.92 3.45
CA GLU A 67 13.13 32.66 4.10
C GLU A 67 14.22 33.14 3.10
N ALA A 68 14.35 32.47 1.95
CA ALA A 68 15.27 32.85 0.89
C ALA A 68 14.69 33.94 -0.05
N GLY A 69 13.43 34.32 0.13
CA GLY A 69 12.72 35.28 -0.70
C GLY A 69 12.11 34.69 -1.97
N GLN A 70 12.10 33.36 -2.11
CA GLN A 70 11.49 32.71 -3.24
C GLN A 70 9.97 32.62 -3.03
N THR A 71 9.18 32.91 -4.05
CA THR A 71 7.71 32.94 -4.00
C THR A 71 7.12 31.71 -4.67
N TYR A 72 6.06 31.18 -4.05
CA TYR A 72 5.33 29.98 -4.44
C TYR A 72 3.83 30.25 -4.40
N PHE A 73 3.03 29.51 -5.16
CA PHE A 73 1.61 29.42 -4.86
C PHE A 73 1.39 28.73 -3.52
N ALA A 74 0.40 29.15 -2.77
CA ALA A 74 0.06 28.54 -1.48
C ALA A 74 -0.17 27.03 -1.59
N GLY A 75 0.42 26.27 -0.67
CA GLY A 75 0.56 24.82 -0.75
C GLY A 75 -0.76 24.02 -0.75
N HIS A 76 -1.88 24.69 -0.47
CA HIS A 76 -3.20 24.05 -0.44
C HIS A 76 -3.89 23.94 -1.82
N PHE A 77 -3.37 24.61 -2.86
CA PHE A 77 -3.95 24.52 -4.20
C PHE A 77 -3.72 23.17 -4.84
N ASN A 78 -4.79 22.57 -5.35
CA ASN A 78 -4.77 21.27 -6.00
C ASN A 78 -5.30 21.29 -7.44
N ASN A 79 -5.80 22.41 -7.91
CA ASN A 79 -6.26 22.63 -9.29
C ASN A 79 -6.45 24.12 -9.57
N THR A 80 -6.65 24.47 -10.86
CA THR A 80 -6.88 25.84 -11.30
C THR A 80 -8.19 26.43 -10.75
N ALA A 81 -9.22 25.60 -10.52
CA ALA A 81 -10.48 26.09 -9.97
C ALA A 81 -10.32 26.64 -8.54
N ALA A 82 -9.49 26.01 -7.72
CA ALA A 82 -9.18 26.49 -6.37
C ALA A 82 -8.47 27.86 -6.40
N VAL A 83 -7.60 28.10 -7.39
CA VAL A 83 -6.96 29.41 -7.60
C VAL A 83 -8.00 30.45 -8.02
N ALA A 84 -8.88 30.11 -8.97
CA ALA A 84 -9.95 30.99 -9.43
C ALA A 84 -10.91 31.39 -8.30
N ASP A 85 -11.26 30.45 -7.42
CA ASP A 85 -12.08 30.71 -6.24
C ASP A 85 -11.37 31.66 -5.26
N THR A 86 -10.10 31.47 -5.02
CA THR A 86 -9.29 32.37 -4.16
C THR A 86 -9.17 33.76 -4.75
N LEU A 87 -8.95 33.89 -6.06
CA LEU A 87 -8.96 35.17 -6.73
C LEU A 87 -10.32 35.90 -6.60
N THR A 88 -11.41 35.14 -6.65
CA THR A 88 -12.75 35.69 -6.42
C THR A 88 -12.94 36.21 -4.99
N GLN A 89 -12.40 35.49 -3.99
CA GLN A 89 -12.39 35.92 -2.59
C GLN A 89 -11.55 37.19 -2.40
N LEU A 90 -10.36 37.24 -2.97
CA LEU A 90 -9.49 38.42 -2.95
C LEU A 90 -10.13 39.66 -3.60
N ALA A 91 -10.83 39.48 -4.72
CA ALA A 91 -11.58 40.57 -5.33
C ALA A 91 -12.63 41.16 -4.38
N ASN A 92 -13.26 40.32 -3.56
CA ASN A 92 -14.24 40.76 -2.56
C ASN A 92 -13.56 41.32 -1.29
N ALA A 93 -12.30 41.00 -1.05
CA ALA A 93 -11.50 41.46 0.10
C ALA A 93 -10.74 42.77 -0.16
N GLY A 94 -10.99 43.45 -1.29
CA GLY A 94 -10.41 44.77 -1.57
C GLY A 94 -9.30 44.75 -2.62
N TYR A 95 -9.05 43.63 -3.30
CA TYR A 95 -8.07 43.49 -4.39
C TYR A 95 -8.70 43.44 -5.78
N ARG A 96 -9.94 43.92 -5.92
CA ARG A 96 -10.74 43.76 -7.15
C ARG A 96 -10.01 44.29 -8.39
N GLN A 97 -9.39 45.45 -8.28
CA GLN A 97 -8.75 46.10 -9.40
C GLN A 97 -7.58 45.29 -9.97
N GLU A 98 -6.75 44.74 -9.08
CA GLU A 98 -5.61 43.90 -9.42
C GLU A 98 -6.07 42.53 -9.93
N VAL A 99 -7.05 41.95 -9.28
CA VAL A 99 -7.62 40.65 -9.71
C VAL A 99 -8.24 40.77 -11.09
N ASP A 100 -9.05 41.79 -11.36
CA ASP A 100 -9.66 41.99 -12.68
C ASP A 100 -8.62 42.17 -13.80
N LEU A 101 -7.46 42.77 -13.48
CA LEU A 101 -6.35 42.94 -14.42
C LEU A 101 -5.50 41.70 -14.64
N GLU A 102 -5.27 40.91 -13.58
CA GLU A 102 -4.22 39.87 -13.57
C GLU A 102 -4.77 38.47 -13.49
N ARG A 103 -6.07 38.25 -13.31
CA ARG A 103 -6.71 36.94 -13.13
C ARG A 103 -6.29 35.92 -14.18
N GLU A 104 -6.43 36.26 -15.46
CA GLU A 104 -6.12 35.35 -16.57
C GLU A 104 -4.63 34.98 -16.58
N ALA A 105 -3.76 35.94 -16.29
CA ALA A 105 -2.31 35.72 -16.24
C ALA A 105 -1.92 34.79 -15.08
N ILE A 106 -2.56 34.92 -13.91
CA ILE A 106 -2.30 34.11 -12.73
C ILE A 106 -2.81 32.69 -12.94
N GLU A 107 -4.04 32.53 -13.47
CA GLU A 107 -4.62 31.21 -13.78
C GLU A 107 -3.80 30.48 -14.86
N SER A 108 -3.31 31.20 -15.88
CA SER A 108 -2.44 30.66 -16.91
C SER A 108 -1.09 30.24 -16.34
N LEU A 109 -0.45 31.12 -15.54
CA LEU A 109 0.81 30.79 -14.89
C LEU A 109 0.71 29.54 -14.03
N PHE A 110 -0.34 29.42 -13.23
CA PHE A 110 -0.58 28.25 -12.42
C PHE A 110 -0.75 26.98 -13.28
N SER A 111 -1.55 27.07 -14.35
CA SER A 111 -1.75 25.98 -15.29
C SER A 111 -0.45 25.55 -15.98
N ASP A 112 0.39 26.50 -16.36
CA ASP A 112 1.66 26.25 -17.05
C ASP A 112 2.71 25.65 -16.11
N LEU A 113 2.86 26.20 -14.89
CA LEU A 113 3.81 25.69 -13.89
C LEU A 113 3.51 24.24 -13.53
N PHE A 114 2.23 23.91 -13.35
CA PHE A 114 1.82 22.58 -12.98
C PHE A 114 1.49 21.66 -14.15
N ASP A 115 1.51 22.19 -15.38
CA ASP A 115 1.17 21.45 -16.60
C ASP A 115 -0.17 20.70 -16.47
N CYS A 116 -1.18 21.43 -15.99
CA CYS A 116 -2.47 20.86 -15.62
C CYS A 116 -3.14 20.08 -16.74
N ALA A 117 -2.89 20.45 -17.99
CA ALA A 117 -3.45 19.75 -19.16
C ALA A 117 -2.93 18.33 -19.32
N ASN A 118 -1.66 18.07 -18.93
CA ASN A 118 -1.00 16.79 -19.07
C ASN A 118 -0.96 15.98 -17.77
N PHE A 119 -1.08 16.64 -16.61
CA PHE A 119 -0.88 16.03 -15.30
C PHE A 119 -2.09 16.13 -14.37
N THR A 120 -3.28 16.30 -14.91
CA THR A 120 -4.52 16.21 -14.15
C THR A 120 -5.01 14.76 -14.14
N GLY A 121 -5.09 14.14 -12.96
CA GLY A 121 -5.60 12.78 -12.81
C GLY A 121 -7.12 12.67 -12.84
N ARG A 122 -7.62 11.46 -12.64
CA ARG A 122 -9.05 11.15 -12.61
C ARG A 122 -9.83 11.98 -11.59
N SER A 123 -9.16 12.39 -10.51
CA SER A 123 -9.72 13.24 -9.46
C SER A 123 -9.84 14.73 -9.87
N GLY A 124 -9.27 15.14 -11.01
CA GLY A 124 -9.08 16.53 -11.38
C GLY A 124 -8.04 17.25 -10.52
N GLY A 125 -7.34 16.55 -9.62
CA GLY A 125 -6.22 17.06 -8.84
C GLY A 125 -4.93 17.04 -9.64
N MET A 126 -4.08 18.03 -9.41
CA MET A 126 -2.73 18.06 -9.96
C MET A 126 -1.86 16.98 -9.30
N TYR A 127 -0.77 16.61 -9.97
CA TYR A 127 0.12 15.53 -9.53
C TYR A 127 -0.50 14.16 -9.41
N ALA A 128 -1.58 13.96 -10.10
CA ALA A 128 -2.10 12.64 -10.38
C ALA A 128 -1.14 11.92 -11.30
N PHE A 129 0.04 11.62 -10.82
CA PHE A 129 1.05 10.87 -11.56
C PHE A 129 0.69 9.39 -11.65
N GLU A 130 -0.54 9.06 -11.92
CA GLU A 130 -0.88 7.71 -12.32
C GLU A 130 -0.08 7.39 -13.58
N GLY A 131 1.11 6.84 -13.36
CA GLY A 131 1.87 6.21 -14.39
C GLY A 131 2.98 6.99 -15.07
N LEU A 132 3.49 8.08 -14.52
CA LEU A 132 4.61 8.81 -15.11
C LEU A 132 5.92 8.60 -14.33
N GLY A 133 6.47 7.38 -14.36
CA GLY A 133 7.72 7.06 -13.70
C GLY A 133 7.62 6.87 -12.18
N SER A 134 6.43 7.02 -11.60
CA SER A 134 6.19 6.73 -10.19
C SER A 134 5.96 5.25 -9.97
N ILE A 135 6.27 4.78 -8.77
CA ILE A 135 5.87 3.45 -8.33
C ILE A 135 4.35 3.48 -8.09
N TYR A 136 3.65 2.61 -8.79
CA TYR A 136 2.24 2.37 -8.53
C TYR A 136 2.10 1.16 -7.60
N TRP A 137 2.07 1.42 -6.32
CA TRP A 137 2.12 0.40 -5.26
C TRP A 137 1.04 -0.68 -5.40
N HIS A 138 -0.14 -0.33 -5.89
CA HIS A 138 -1.18 -1.30 -6.20
C HIS A 138 -0.73 -2.32 -7.27
N MET A 139 0.02 -1.89 -8.29
CA MET A 139 0.56 -2.82 -9.29
C MET A 139 1.71 -3.65 -8.74
N VAL A 140 2.53 -3.11 -7.85
CA VAL A 140 3.59 -3.87 -7.17
C VAL A 140 2.98 -4.94 -6.27
N SER A 141 1.91 -4.63 -5.53
CA SER A 141 1.18 -5.63 -4.73
C SER A 141 0.54 -6.72 -5.59
N LYS A 142 0.02 -6.38 -6.78
CA LYS A 142 -0.45 -7.38 -7.76
C LYS A 142 0.69 -8.23 -8.31
N LEU A 143 1.85 -7.65 -8.55
CA LEU A 143 3.05 -8.41 -8.95
C LEU A 143 3.42 -9.41 -7.83
N LEU A 144 3.44 -8.96 -6.58
CA LEU A 144 3.70 -9.82 -5.43
C LEU A 144 2.73 -11.01 -5.38
N LEU A 145 1.43 -10.74 -5.52
CA LEU A 145 0.41 -11.80 -5.55
C LEU A 145 0.61 -12.75 -6.73
N ALA A 146 0.91 -12.24 -7.93
CA ALA A 146 1.17 -13.07 -9.11
C ALA A 146 2.40 -13.96 -8.93
N VAL A 147 3.47 -13.47 -8.28
CA VAL A 147 4.64 -14.29 -7.92
C VAL A 147 4.24 -15.37 -6.92
N MET A 148 3.47 -15.05 -5.88
CA MET A 148 2.95 -16.03 -4.92
C MET A 148 2.11 -17.12 -5.59
N GLU A 149 1.20 -16.75 -6.48
CA GLU A 149 0.40 -17.72 -7.24
C GLU A 149 1.29 -18.61 -8.14
N THR A 150 2.37 -18.05 -8.67
CA THR A 150 3.36 -18.81 -9.46
C THR A 150 4.10 -19.81 -8.58
N VAL A 151 4.48 -19.43 -7.36
CA VAL A 151 5.07 -20.34 -6.36
C VAL A 151 4.13 -21.51 -6.09
N LYS A 152 2.85 -21.20 -5.80
CA LYS A 152 1.85 -22.24 -5.51
C LYS A 152 1.60 -23.20 -6.67
N ARG A 153 1.55 -22.69 -7.91
CA ARG A 153 1.44 -23.53 -9.11
C ARG A 153 2.68 -24.41 -9.33
N ALA A 154 3.87 -23.86 -9.11
CA ALA A 154 5.11 -24.60 -9.19
C ALA A 154 5.17 -25.73 -8.17
N GLU A 155 4.75 -25.45 -6.92
CA GLU A 155 4.62 -26.42 -5.85
C GLU A 155 3.66 -27.58 -6.24
N GLN A 156 2.46 -27.24 -6.70
CA GLN A 156 1.44 -28.22 -7.14
C GLN A 156 1.91 -29.07 -8.33
N SER A 157 2.75 -28.50 -9.20
CA SER A 157 3.30 -29.22 -10.37
C SER A 157 4.56 -30.03 -10.06
N GLY A 158 5.04 -30.04 -8.81
CA GLY A 158 6.27 -30.71 -8.40
C GLY A 158 7.53 -30.13 -9.07
N ALA A 159 7.60 -28.80 -9.18
CA ALA A 159 8.76 -28.14 -9.79
C ALA A 159 10.06 -28.45 -9.05
N PRO A 160 11.21 -28.50 -9.75
CA PRO A 160 12.52 -28.74 -9.13
C PRO A 160 12.84 -27.76 -8.00
N ALA A 161 13.61 -28.21 -7.01
CA ALA A 161 13.92 -27.44 -5.80
C ALA A 161 14.64 -26.10 -6.08
N ASP A 162 15.51 -26.06 -7.09
CA ASP A 162 16.20 -24.84 -7.54
C ASP A 162 15.25 -23.80 -8.09
N VAL A 163 14.24 -24.22 -8.87
CA VAL A 163 13.16 -23.37 -9.40
C VAL A 163 12.32 -22.83 -8.24
N MET A 164 11.92 -23.71 -7.31
CA MET A 164 11.17 -23.32 -6.11
C MET A 164 11.94 -22.30 -5.26
N GLY A 165 13.23 -22.55 -5.01
CA GLY A 165 14.09 -21.62 -4.28
C GLY A 165 14.25 -20.27 -5.01
N GLY A 166 14.35 -20.28 -6.33
CA GLY A 166 14.39 -19.08 -7.17
C GLY A 166 13.12 -18.25 -7.02
N LEU A 167 11.95 -18.87 -7.17
CA LEU A 167 10.65 -18.18 -7.06
C LEU A 167 10.41 -17.62 -5.64
N LYS A 168 10.76 -18.38 -4.59
CA LYS A 168 10.67 -17.92 -3.21
C LYS A 168 11.54 -16.68 -2.95
N ARG A 169 12.79 -16.68 -3.42
CA ARG A 169 13.68 -15.49 -3.33
C ARG A 169 13.09 -14.28 -4.03
N VAL A 170 12.56 -14.45 -5.26
CA VAL A 170 11.92 -13.33 -5.98
C VAL A 170 10.70 -12.81 -5.25
N TYR A 171 9.89 -13.68 -4.67
CA TYR A 171 8.74 -13.26 -3.87
C TYR A 171 9.16 -12.32 -2.73
N TYR A 172 10.16 -12.73 -1.94
CA TYR A 172 10.61 -11.91 -0.82
C TYR A 172 11.37 -10.66 -1.26
N ASP A 173 12.10 -10.69 -2.38
CA ASP A 173 12.71 -9.49 -2.97
C ASP A 173 11.65 -8.43 -3.34
N VAL A 174 10.55 -8.83 -3.97
CA VAL A 174 9.43 -7.93 -4.26
C VAL A 174 8.75 -7.44 -2.97
N ARG A 175 8.52 -8.34 -2.01
CA ARG A 175 7.88 -8.02 -0.74
C ARG A 175 8.66 -7.00 0.07
N GLU A 176 9.98 -7.14 0.16
CA GLU A 176 10.87 -6.20 0.87
C GLU A 176 10.82 -4.79 0.26
N GLY A 177 10.50 -4.68 -1.02
CA GLY A 177 10.33 -3.43 -1.72
C GLY A 177 8.98 -2.74 -1.50
N ILE A 178 8.02 -3.33 -0.80
CA ILE A 178 6.70 -2.73 -0.59
C ILE A 178 6.75 -1.62 0.47
N GLY A 179 5.94 -0.58 0.23
CA GLY A 179 6.00 0.69 0.92
C GLY A 179 5.81 0.66 2.44
N PHE A 180 5.13 -0.36 3.01
CA PHE A 180 4.91 -0.42 4.46
C PHE A 180 6.19 -0.56 5.30
N ASN A 181 7.29 -0.97 4.68
CA ASN A 181 8.61 -1.05 5.30
C ASN A 181 9.43 0.25 5.17
N LYS A 182 8.83 1.32 4.63
CA LYS A 182 9.54 2.55 4.27
C LYS A 182 9.04 3.74 5.06
N ALA A 183 9.94 4.68 5.36
CA ALA A 183 9.57 5.98 5.84
C ALA A 183 8.80 6.77 4.76
N PRO A 184 7.93 7.73 5.12
CA PRO A 184 7.10 8.47 4.17
C PRO A 184 7.87 9.18 3.07
N ASP A 185 9.04 9.73 3.37
CA ASP A 185 9.93 10.39 2.41
C ASP A 185 10.51 9.42 1.37
N VAL A 186 10.83 8.20 1.80
CA VAL A 186 11.31 7.14 0.90
C VAL A 186 10.15 6.54 0.10
N TYR A 187 8.99 6.39 0.73
CA TYR A 187 7.77 5.91 0.06
C TYR A 187 7.35 6.84 -1.08
N GLY A 188 7.67 8.14 -0.98
CA GLY A 188 7.36 9.13 -2.00
C GLY A 188 5.89 9.53 -2.02
N ALA A 189 5.22 9.48 -0.86
CA ALA A 189 3.86 9.98 -0.73
C ALA A 189 3.86 11.51 -0.82
N PHE A 190 3.29 12.04 -1.89
CA PHE A 190 3.00 13.46 -1.99
C PHE A 190 1.66 13.76 -1.31
N PRO A 191 1.54 14.89 -0.59
CA PRO A 191 0.26 15.32 -0.03
C PRO A 191 -0.85 15.48 -1.06
N THR A 192 -0.47 15.61 -2.34
CA THR A 192 -1.32 15.81 -3.50
C THR A 192 -1.45 14.61 -4.42
N ASP A 193 -0.92 13.43 -4.03
CA ASP A 193 -1.07 12.21 -4.83
C ASP A 193 -2.53 11.76 -4.86
N PRO A 194 -3.22 11.78 -6.01
CA PRO A 194 -4.63 11.43 -6.05
C PRO A 194 -4.80 9.92 -5.98
N TYR A 195 -5.53 9.52 -5.00
CA TYR A 195 -6.07 8.18 -4.93
C TYR A 195 -7.12 7.95 -6.03
N SER A 196 -7.12 6.78 -6.69
CA SER A 196 -7.96 6.47 -7.87
C SER A 196 -9.47 6.60 -7.64
N HIS A 197 -9.93 6.62 -6.39
CA HIS A 197 -11.33 6.81 -6.00
C HIS A 197 -11.62 8.17 -5.37
N THR A 198 -10.67 9.10 -5.42
CA THR A 198 -10.92 10.49 -4.98
C THR A 198 -12.03 11.10 -5.85
N PRO A 199 -13.04 11.73 -5.26
CA PRO A 199 -14.05 12.45 -6.04
C PRO A 199 -13.43 13.48 -6.97
N GLY A 200 -14.00 13.66 -8.15
CA GLY A 200 -13.53 14.64 -9.12
C GLY A 200 -13.35 16.01 -8.49
N PHE A 201 -12.26 16.70 -8.83
CA PHE A 201 -11.90 18.06 -8.38
C PHE A 201 -11.77 18.23 -6.86
N SER A 202 -11.56 17.14 -6.13
CA SER A 202 -11.37 17.18 -4.67
C SER A 202 -9.90 17.17 -4.22
N GLY A 203 -8.96 17.13 -5.15
CA GLY A 203 -7.54 16.97 -4.87
C GLY A 203 -7.19 15.60 -4.29
N ALA A 204 -5.95 15.43 -3.93
CA ALA A 204 -5.49 14.22 -3.26
C ALA A 204 -5.99 14.19 -1.82
N ARG A 205 -6.57 13.06 -1.42
CA ARG A 205 -7.10 12.87 -0.07
C ARG A 205 -6.20 12.00 0.78
N GLN A 206 -5.42 11.11 0.18
CA GLN A 206 -4.48 10.21 0.88
C GLN A 206 -3.53 9.53 -0.10
N PRO A 207 -2.35 9.07 0.35
CA PRO A 207 -1.49 8.20 -0.43
C PRO A 207 -2.25 6.94 -0.87
N GLY A 208 -1.99 6.45 -2.07
CA GLY A 208 -2.72 5.34 -2.70
C GLY A 208 -2.58 3.96 -2.06
N MET A 209 -2.41 3.87 -0.73
CA MET A 209 -2.19 2.62 0.01
C MET A 209 -3.41 1.70 0.05
N THR A 210 -4.62 2.24 -0.05
CA THR A 210 -5.85 1.44 0.05
C THR A 210 -6.01 0.41 -1.07
N GLY A 211 -5.41 0.64 -2.24
CA GLY A 211 -5.40 -0.32 -3.35
C GLY A 211 -4.56 -1.57 -3.10
N GLN A 212 -3.74 -1.60 -2.07
CA GLN A 212 -2.86 -2.73 -1.72
C GLN A 212 -3.51 -3.74 -0.78
N VAL A 213 -4.48 -3.32 0.01
CA VAL A 213 -4.99 -4.08 1.18
C VAL A 213 -5.45 -5.49 0.82
N LYS A 214 -6.17 -5.68 -0.28
CA LYS A 214 -6.66 -7.02 -0.63
C LYS A 214 -5.55 -7.95 -1.08
N GLU A 215 -4.59 -7.46 -1.85
CA GLU A 215 -3.44 -8.22 -2.31
C GLU A 215 -2.57 -8.61 -1.10
N GLU A 216 -2.36 -7.70 -0.15
CA GLU A 216 -1.64 -7.97 1.10
C GLU A 216 -2.33 -9.03 1.95
N VAL A 217 -3.65 -8.97 2.10
CA VAL A 217 -4.40 -10.00 2.82
C VAL A 217 -4.27 -11.36 2.14
N LEU A 218 -4.40 -11.41 0.82
CA LEU A 218 -4.29 -12.67 0.06
C LEU A 218 -2.88 -13.25 0.14
N THR A 219 -1.85 -12.45 -0.06
CA THR A 219 -0.46 -12.92 0.04
C THR A 219 -0.14 -13.39 1.45
N ARG A 220 -0.60 -12.67 2.48
CA ARG A 220 -0.38 -13.08 3.88
C ARG A 220 -1.05 -14.40 4.23
N LEU A 221 -2.29 -14.61 3.80
CA LEU A 221 -2.96 -15.90 3.99
C LEU A 221 -2.19 -17.05 3.32
N LEU A 222 -1.67 -16.81 2.11
CA LEU A 222 -0.88 -17.80 1.37
C LEU A 222 0.50 -18.05 2.01
N GLU A 223 1.14 -17.02 2.62
CA GLU A 223 2.35 -17.20 3.44
C GLU A 223 2.08 -18.08 4.66
N LEU A 224 1.00 -17.80 5.37
CA LEU A 224 0.53 -18.62 6.50
C LEU A 224 0.06 -20.02 6.06
N GLY A 225 0.10 -20.29 4.75
CA GLY A 225 -0.32 -21.57 4.19
C GLY A 225 -1.81 -21.83 4.22
N VAL A 226 -2.62 -20.78 4.47
CA VAL A 226 -4.09 -20.93 4.52
C VAL A 226 -4.62 -20.95 3.10
N THR A 227 -5.16 -22.10 2.70
CA THR A 227 -5.81 -22.28 1.41
C THR A 227 -7.18 -22.93 1.60
N VAL A 228 -8.06 -22.72 0.65
CA VAL A 228 -9.39 -23.35 0.62
C VAL A 228 -9.56 -24.03 -0.72
N ASP A 229 -9.76 -25.34 -0.68
CA ASP A 229 -10.04 -26.14 -1.85
C ASP A 229 -11.17 -27.12 -1.53
N HIS A 230 -12.12 -27.32 -2.45
CA HIS A 230 -13.29 -28.19 -2.26
C HIS A 230 -13.99 -27.99 -0.90
N ALA A 231 -14.13 -26.73 -0.47
CA ALA A 231 -14.70 -26.30 0.81
C ALA A 231 -13.92 -26.79 2.07
N GLN A 232 -12.69 -27.21 1.92
CA GLN A 232 -11.80 -27.61 3.02
C GLN A 232 -10.69 -26.58 3.22
N VAL A 233 -10.45 -26.20 4.48
CA VAL A 233 -9.33 -25.32 4.86
C VAL A 233 -8.09 -26.17 5.10
N THR A 234 -6.98 -25.76 4.47
CA THR A 234 -5.67 -26.38 4.67
C THR A 234 -4.70 -25.36 5.24
N PHE A 235 -3.79 -25.79 6.11
CA PHE A 235 -2.70 -25.00 6.69
C PHE A 235 -1.36 -25.63 6.28
N ASN A 236 -0.75 -25.11 5.19
CA ASN A 236 0.54 -25.59 4.67
C ASN A 236 1.47 -24.41 4.36
N PRO A 237 2.22 -23.88 5.36
CA PRO A 237 2.97 -22.63 5.26
C PRO A 237 4.36 -22.77 4.60
N THR A 238 4.43 -23.23 3.36
CA THR A 238 5.68 -23.41 2.61
C THR A 238 6.44 -22.10 2.33
N MET A 239 5.81 -20.96 2.59
CA MET A 239 6.37 -19.62 2.41
C MET A 239 6.65 -18.88 3.72
N LEU A 240 6.26 -19.41 4.87
CA LEU A 240 6.47 -18.76 6.17
C LEU A 240 7.95 -18.79 6.57
N ARG A 241 8.47 -17.68 7.09
CA ARG A 241 9.85 -17.59 7.58
C ARG A 241 9.95 -18.04 9.03
N ALA A 242 11.02 -18.79 9.38
CA ALA A 242 11.28 -19.19 10.76
C ALA A 242 11.40 -18.00 11.73
N SER A 243 11.90 -16.87 11.24
CA SER A 243 12.03 -15.63 12.01
C SER A 243 10.69 -14.99 12.44
N GLU A 244 9.55 -15.43 11.89
CA GLU A 244 8.23 -14.92 12.24
C GLU A 244 7.65 -15.59 13.49
N PHE A 245 8.26 -16.69 13.95
CA PHE A 245 7.86 -17.33 15.21
C PHE A 245 8.41 -16.54 16.40
N LEU A 246 7.60 -16.41 17.43
CA LEU A 246 7.92 -15.63 18.62
C LEU A 246 9.24 -16.06 19.27
N GLN A 247 10.04 -15.09 19.67
CA GLN A 247 11.27 -15.31 20.41
C GLN A 247 11.05 -15.31 21.93
N ASN A 248 9.96 -14.72 22.39
CA ASN A 248 9.50 -14.65 23.79
C ASN A 248 8.00 -14.93 23.84
N ASP A 249 7.50 -15.14 25.04
CA ASP A 249 6.06 -15.27 25.26
C ASP A 249 5.37 -13.92 25.06
N GLU A 250 4.22 -13.92 24.36
CA GLU A 250 3.46 -12.72 23.99
C GLU A 250 1.97 -13.00 24.01
N ASP A 251 1.15 -11.98 24.28
CA ASP A 251 -0.30 -12.11 24.24
C ASP A 251 -0.88 -11.71 22.89
N LEU A 252 -1.62 -12.63 22.28
CA LEU A 252 -2.45 -12.37 21.11
C LEU A 252 -3.80 -11.81 21.56
N HIS A 253 -4.06 -10.53 21.30
CA HIS A 253 -5.36 -9.90 21.52
C HIS A 253 -6.22 -10.02 20.26
N TYR A 254 -7.47 -10.49 20.42
CA TYR A 254 -8.37 -10.70 19.28
C TYR A 254 -9.85 -10.51 19.69
N PHE A 255 -10.73 -10.45 18.72
CA PHE A 255 -12.18 -10.51 18.94
C PHE A 255 -12.70 -11.88 18.52
N ASP A 256 -13.48 -12.52 19.38
CA ASP A 256 -14.10 -13.80 19.08
C ASP A 256 -15.29 -13.67 18.10
N THR A 257 -15.93 -14.78 17.78
CA THR A 257 -17.07 -14.82 16.85
C THR A 257 -18.31 -14.08 17.36
N ALA A 258 -18.38 -13.78 18.64
CA ALA A 258 -19.43 -12.96 19.25
C ALA A 258 -19.04 -11.46 19.28
N GLY A 259 -17.82 -11.10 18.83
CA GLY A 259 -17.30 -9.75 18.87
C GLY A 259 -16.77 -9.32 20.24
N ALA A 260 -16.62 -10.25 21.18
CA ALA A 260 -16.05 -9.97 22.48
C ALA A 260 -14.51 -9.96 22.43
N PRO A 261 -13.84 -9.00 23.13
CA PRO A 261 -12.38 -8.97 23.22
C PRO A 261 -11.87 -10.16 24.03
N GLN A 262 -10.87 -10.84 23.49
CA GLN A 262 -10.21 -12.01 24.08
C GLN A 262 -8.69 -11.83 24.03
N PHE A 263 -7.98 -12.61 24.81
CA PHE A 263 -6.53 -12.76 24.70
C PHE A 263 -6.11 -14.23 24.85
N LEU A 264 -4.97 -14.53 24.25
CA LEU A 264 -4.37 -15.85 24.30
C LEU A 264 -2.86 -15.70 24.44
N THR A 265 -2.29 -16.21 25.51
CA THR A 265 -0.84 -16.22 25.67
C THR A 265 -0.21 -17.25 24.73
N LEU A 266 0.69 -16.78 23.90
CA LEU A 266 1.51 -17.58 22.99
C LEU A 266 2.88 -17.76 23.60
N SER A 267 3.42 -18.96 23.51
CA SER A 267 4.79 -19.24 23.99
C SER A 267 5.83 -19.01 22.90
N ARG A 268 7.07 -18.85 23.34
CA ARG A 268 8.22 -18.84 22.43
C ARG A 268 8.16 -20.03 21.44
N GLY A 269 8.45 -19.75 20.17
CA GLY A 269 8.41 -20.73 19.10
C GLY A 269 6.98 -20.96 18.52
N GLN A 270 6.02 -20.16 18.95
CA GLN A 270 4.67 -20.15 18.36
C GLN A 270 4.45 -18.91 17.48
N LEU A 271 3.50 -19.01 16.56
CA LEU A 271 2.96 -17.91 15.77
C LEU A 271 1.45 -17.96 15.89
N GLY A 272 0.83 -16.84 16.23
CA GLY A 272 -0.62 -16.74 16.41
C GLY A 272 -1.28 -15.74 15.46
N PHE A 273 -2.45 -16.11 14.95
CA PHE A 273 -3.31 -15.22 14.17
C PHE A 273 -4.77 -15.68 14.30
N THR A 274 -5.69 -14.94 13.74
CA THR A 274 -7.11 -15.38 13.66
C THR A 274 -7.51 -15.68 12.23
N TYR A 275 -8.28 -16.76 12.06
CA TYR A 275 -8.96 -17.07 10.81
C TYR A 275 -10.46 -17.23 11.06
N CYS A 276 -11.28 -16.46 10.37
CA CYS A 276 -12.72 -16.36 10.65
C CYS A 276 -13.05 -16.06 12.13
N GLN A 277 -12.22 -15.24 12.79
CA GLN A 277 -12.28 -14.88 14.22
C GLN A 277 -12.00 -16.06 15.19
N VAL A 278 -11.56 -17.21 14.70
CA VAL A 278 -11.05 -18.29 15.52
C VAL A 278 -9.53 -18.17 15.63
N PRO A 279 -8.94 -18.19 16.84
CA PRO A 279 -7.49 -18.15 16.98
C PRO A 279 -6.83 -19.42 16.46
N VAL A 280 -5.78 -19.23 15.69
CA VAL A 280 -4.91 -20.28 15.14
C VAL A 280 -3.52 -20.10 15.73
N VAL A 281 -2.99 -21.14 16.32
CA VAL A 281 -1.63 -21.18 16.87
C VAL A 281 -0.81 -22.19 16.10
N MET A 282 0.22 -21.69 15.43
CA MET A 282 1.18 -22.54 14.70
C MET A 282 2.43 -22.80 15.54
N ALA A 283 2.95 -24.02 15.48
CA ALA A 283 4.21 -24.41 16.07
C ALA A 283 4.93 -25.45 15.21
N PHE A 284 6.24 -25.58 15.37
CA PHE A 284 7.01 -26.61 14.69
C PHE A 284 6.80 -28.00 15.31
N ALA A 285 6.62 -29.00 14.45
CA ALA A 285 6.62 -30.40 14.83
C ALA A 285 7.19 -31.26 13.69
N SER A 286 7.57 -32.49 14.01
CA SER A 286 8.10 -33.45 13.01
C SER A 286 7.04 -33.93 11.99
N GLN A 287 5.78 -33.85 12.35
CA GLN A 287 4.66 -34.24 11.50
C GLN A 287 3.56 -33.16 11.55
N PRO A 288 2.94 -32.82 10.40
CA PRO A 288 1.82 -31.89 10.37
C PRO A 288 0.61 -32.50 11.10
N SER A 289 -0.06 -31.70 11.90
CA SER A 289 -1.30 -32.07 12.58
C SER A 289 -2.11 -30.83 12.94
N ILE A 290 -3.42 -31.01 13.16
CA ILE A 290 -4.31 -29.96 13.64
C ILE A 290 -5.05 -30.48 14.86
N ARG A 291 -4.90 -29.80 16.01
CA ARG A 291 -5.75 -30.01 17.16
C ARG A 291 -6.87 -28.98 17.15
N ILE A 292 -8.09 -29.44 17.12
CA ILE A 292 -9.29 -28.60 17.23
C ILE A 292 -9.74 -28.64 18.67
N GLN A 293 -9.77 -27.48 19.34
CA GLN A 293 -10.37 -27.31 20.65
C GLN A 293 -11.78 -26.77 20.48
N TRP A 294 -12.74 -27.50 20.98
CA TRP A 294 -14.16 -27.12 20.94
C TRP A 294 -14.59 -26.37 22.20
N VAL A 295 -15.64 -25.59 22.09
CA VAL A 295 -16.15 -24.79 23.22
C VAL A 295 -16.76 -25.69 24.31
N ASP A 296 -17.25 -26.88 23.97
CA ASP A 296 -17.76 -27.88 24.92
C ASP A 296 -16.66 -28.57 25.75
N GLY A 297 -15.39 -28.25 25.50
CA GLY A 297 -14.25 -28.81 26.20
C GLY A 297 -13.68 -30.08 25.57
N THR A 298 -14.21 -30.53 24.44
CA THR A 298 -13.63 -31.65 23.69
C THR A 298 -12.50 -31.20 22.80
N ASP A 299 -11.54 -32.10 22.60
CA ASP A 299 -10.39 -31.87 21.69
C ASP A 299 -10.37 -33.02 20.64
N VAL A 300 -10.10 -32.64 19.39
CA VAL A 300 -9.91 -33.60 18.30
C VAL A 300 -8.55 -33.35 17.67
N LEU A 301 -7.73 -34.38 17.55
CA LEU A 301 -6.45 -34.32 16.84
C LEU A 301 -6.63 -34.96 15.45
N LEU A 302 -6.30 -34.17 14.43
CA LEU A 302 -6.27 -34.60 13.03
C LEU A 302 -4.82 -34.82 12.60
N GLU A 303 -4.53 -35.91 11.95
CA GLU A 303 -3.27 -36.10 11.22
C GLU A 303 -3.31 -35.32 9.91
N GLY A 304 -2.20 -34.61 9.59
CA GLY A 304 -2.12 -33.80 8.40
C GLY A 304 -2.54 -32.34 8.65
N SER A 305 -2.74 -31.60 7.55
CA SER A 305 -2.86 -30.13 7.56
C SER A 305 -4.24 -29.64 7.09
N THR A 306 -5.22 -30.53 6.88
CA THR A 306 -6.52 -30.18 6.26
C THR A 306 -7.69 -30.50 7.19
N LEU A 307 -8.57 -29.52 7.35
CA LEU A 307 -9.84 -29.70 8.07
C LEU A 307 -10.86 -30.42 7.17
N SER A 308 -11.81 -31.15 7.79
CA SER A 308 -12.96 -31.70 7.05
C SER A 308 -13.86 -30.56 6.51
N VAL A 309 -14.79 -30.91 5.62
CA VAL A 309 -15.78 -29.94 5.09
C VAL A 309 -16.64 -29.39 6.24
N GLU A 310 -17.09 -30.22 7.16
CA GLU A 310 -17.94 -29.81 8.30
C GLU A 310 -17.20 -28.89 9.26
N GLN A 311 -15.91 -29.17 9.55
CA GLN A 311 -15.06 -28.32 10.40
C GLN A 311 -14.78 -26.99 9.73
N SER A 312 -14.51 -26.98 8.43
CA SER A 312 -14.30 -25.77 7.63
C SER A 312 -15.57 -24.94 7.54
N GLU A 313 -16.72 -25.58 7.38
CA GLU A 313 -18.03 -24.92 7.37
C GLU A 313 -18.33 -24.24 8.71
N ALA A 314 -17.98 -24.88 9.84
CA ALA A 314 -18.13 -24.28 11.17
C ALA A 314 -17.29 -23.01 11.34
N LEU A 315 -16.08 -22.95 10.74
CA LEU A 315 -15.25 -21.74 10.67
C LEU A 315 -15.93 -20.66 9.82
N PHE A 316 -16.32 -20.97 8.59
CA PHE A 316 -16.88 -19.98 7.66
C PHE A 316 -18.20 -19.40 8.15
N LYS A 317 -19.05 -20.20 8.76
CA LYS A 317 -20.31 -19.76 9.35
C LYS A 317 -20.15 -19.04 10.68
N LYS A 318 -18.92 -19.00 11.22
CA LYS A 318 -18.62 -18.38 12.53
C LYS A 318 -19.57 -18.85 13.62
N THR A 319 -19.81 -20.13 13.68
CA THR A 319 -20.78 -20.73 14.60
C THR A 319 -20.42 -20.61 16.08
N GLY A 320 -19.15 -20.26 16.37
CA GLY A 320 -18.63 -20.15 17.73
C GLY A 320 -18.39 -21.50 18.43
N VAL A 321 -18.52 -22.63 17.73
CA VAL A 321 -18.28 -23.95 18.33
C VAL A 321 -16.81 -24.32 18.40
N ILE A 322 -15.96 -23.77 17.49
CA ILE A 322 -14.52 -23.96 17.53
C ILE A 322 -13.91 -22.83 18.38
N LYS A 323 -13.24 -23.23 19.46
CA LYS A 323 -12.59 -22.33 20.39
C LYS A 323 -11.20 -21.91 19.90
N ARG A 324 -10.43 -22.89 19.35
CA ARG A 324 -9.04 -22.68 18.94
C ARG A 324 -8.59 -23.80 18.00
N LEU A 325 -7.65 -23.46 17.11
CA LEU A 325 -6.90 -24.41 16.29
C LEU A 325 -5.42 -24.36 16.67
N ASP A 326 -4.84 -25.51 17.08
CA ASP A 326 -3.39 -25.64 17.22
C ASP A 326 -2.86 -26.42 16.01
N VAL A 327 -2.04 -25.78 15.20
CA VAL A 327 -1.53 -26.30 13.93
C VAL A 327 -0.04 -26.59 14.05
N CYS A 328 0.33 -27.84 13.90
CA CYS A 328 1.72 -28.28 13.80
C CYS A 328 2.17 -28.26 12.34
N VAL A 329 3.31 -27.62 12.06
CA VAL A 329 3.90 -27.51 10.73
C VAL A 329 5.33 -28.06 10.73
N ASN A 330 5.76 -28.62 9.61
CA ASN A 330 7.08 -29.26 9.50
C ASN A 330 8.02 -28.55 8.51
N GLU A 331 7.54 -27.55 7.77
CA GLU A 331 8.33 -26.82 6.79
C GLU A 331 8.15 -25.31 6.97
N VAL A 332 9.26 -24.59 6.90
CA VAL A 332 9.32 -23.12 6.78
C VAL A 332 10.60 -22.73 6.04
N ILE A 333 10.71 -21.46 5.67
CA ILE A 333 11.93 -20.89 5.07
C ILE A 333 12.85 -20.43 6.21
N GLU A 334 14.12 -20.78 6.15
CA GLU A 334 15.16 -20.30 7.07
C GLU A 334 15.46 -18.80 6.90
#